data_a284340cdc43f53f60e252ac4e8b6894
#
_entry.id   a284340cdc43f53f60e252ac4e8b6894
#
_cell.length_a   1.000
_cell.length_b   1.000
_cell.length_c   1.000
_cell.angle_alpha   90.00
_cell.angle_beta   90.00
_cell.angle_gamma   90.00
#
_symmetry.space_group_name_H-M   'P 1'
#
loop_
_entity.id
_entity.type
_entity.pdbx_description
1 polymer ?
#
loop_
_entity_poly.entity_id
_entity_poly.type
_entity_poly.pdbx_seq_one_letter_code
_entity_poly.pdbx_strand_id
1 'polypeptide(L)'
;MALIIVGLLVIGIAAYFIFRPKNKSAIDRFYISTQGQSDERVKSLNLDKPSEDASYILDTSKLTFPKTKRETENVDYKADPETDWIINLVQVNGQTFDKKDLEKLFDKDWNTNFPSTIFGFSPVDKRWTYVFAGGVPDIYNKIQIAINVKGVYNEENPNYDPKKLDRYVIQLESIIKKYPTKLKIEQIETISKAIGKAKNLVELYNEFNKDAIIILKSGKPFNGALAWDALLSVGLRWGDGDLFHWTNNQDYGHDQHFSVWTTTDPGYFLPENIQSGQMNPTDLIFGFSIPRSADPKNVYTAMLNSVKYCQKRLGGTILNKDEQPFQEQTETKYLLDLIDKMKAKGIEPGSDKALKNY
;
A
#
# COMPACT_ATOMS: atom_id res chain seq x y z
N MET A 1 -7.72 -18.22 19.54
CA MET A 1 -6.88 -18.68 18.43
C MET A 1 -7.29 -18.07 17.08
N ALA A 2 -8.57 -17.97 16.74
CA ALA A 2 -9.05 -17.35 15.48
C ALA A 2 -8.67 -15.86 15.32
N LEU A 3 -8.70 -15.05 16.38
CA LEU A 3 -8.30 -13.64 16.37
C LEU A 3 -6.82 -13.40 16.03
N ILE A 4 -5.94 -14.34 16.35
CA ILE A 4 -4.50 -14.26 16.05
C ILE A 4 -4.24 -14.55 14.56
N ILE A 5 -5.02 -15.41 13.94
CA ILE A 5 -4.86 -15.79 12.52
C ILE A 5 -5.35 -14.66 11.61
N VAL A 6 -6.45 -13.98 11.95
CA VAL A 6 -6.93 -12.80 11.21
C VAL A 6 -5.94 -11.64 11.32
N GLY A 7 -5.35 -11.42 12.50
CA GLY A 7 -4.28 -10.43 12.70
C GLY A 7 -3.03 -10.70 11.87
N LEU A 8 -2.62 -11.96 11.73
CA LEU A 8 -1.44 -12.35 10.94
C LEU A 8 -1.69 -12.28 9.42
N LEU A 9 -2.91 -12.54 8.95
CA LEU A 9 -3.29 -12.38 7.54
C LEU A 9 -3.36 -10.89 7.14
N VAL A 10 -3.93 -10.04 7.99
CA VAL A 10 -3.95 -8.58 7.77
C VAL A 10 -2.53 -8.01 7.80
N ILE A 11 -1.64 -8.50 8.69
CA ILE A 11 -0.23 -8.11 8.74
C ILE A 11 0.52 -8.64 7.51
N GLY A 12 0.24 -9.82 7.01
CA GLY A 12 0.84 -10.39 5.80
C GLY A 12 0.45 -9.60 4.55
N ILE A 13 -0.80 -9.22 4.41
CA ILE A 13 -1.31 -8.39 3.31
C ILE A 13 -0.76 -6.96 3.43
N ALA A 14 -0.75 -6.37 4.62
CA ALA A 14 -0.17 -5.04 4.85
C ALA A 14 1.35 -5.01 4.59
N ALA A 15 2.10 -6.03 4.99
CA ALA A 15 3.53 -6.15 4.71
C ALA A 15 3.82 -6.27 3.20
N TYR A 16 3.00 -7.04 2.46
CA TYR A 16 3.11 -7.17 1.02
C TYR A 16 2.93 -5.82 0.30
N PHE A 17 2.01 -4.96 0.76
CA PHE A 17 1.76 -3.63 0.18
C PHE A 17 2.78 -2.55 0.60
N ILE A 18 3.47 -2.69 1.73
CA ILE A 18 4.46 -1.71 2.22
C ILE A 18 5.79 -1.80 1.48
N PHE A 19 6.18 -2.98 0.96
CA PHE A 19 7.49 -3.20 0.33
C PHE A 19 7.50 -3.10 -1.20
N ARG A 20 6.45 -2.61 -1.82
CA ARG A 20 6.36 -2.50 -3.28
C ARG A 20 7.18 -1.34 -3.85
N PRO A 21 8.17 -1.58 -4.74
CA PRO A 21 8.90 -0.50 -5.40
C PRO A 21 7.98 0.25 -6.37
N LYS A 22 8.00 1.59 -6.31
CA LYS A 22 7.18 2.50 -7.14
C LYS A 22 7.63 2.64 -8.61
N ASN A 23 8.36 1.69 -9.18
CA ASN A 23 8.77 1.77 -10.58
C ASN A 23 7.68 1.16 -11.48
N LYS A 24 6.68 1.98 -11.85
CA LYS A 24 5.48 1.56 -12.61
C LYS A 24 5.82 0.75 -13.86
N SER A 25 6.87 1.07 -14.60
CA SER A 25 7.19 0.35 -15.84
C SER A 25 7.67 -1.10 -15.62
N ALA A 26 8.30 -1.40 -14.50
CA ALA A 26 8.69 -2.77 -14.12
C ALA A 26 7.52 -3.50 -13.44
N ILE A 27 6.73 -2.78 -12.65
CA ILE A 27 5.52 -3.26 -11.98
C ILE A 27 4.45 -3.58 -13.02
N ASP A 28 4.17 -2.68 -13.99
CA ASP A 28 3.19 -2.91 -15.04
C ASP A 28 3.51 -4.15 -15.87
N ARG A 29 4.80 -4.38 -16.18
CA ARG A 29 5.24 -5.61 -16.87
C ARG A 29 5.08 -6.85 -16.01
N PHE A 30 5.35 -6.77 -14.71
CA PHE A 30 5.15 -7.89 -13.78
C PHE A 30 3.65 -8.19 -13.63
N TYR A 31 2.79 -7.17 -13.45
CA TYR A 31 1.33 -7.35 -13.36
C TYR A 31 0.73 -7.90 -14.65
N ILE A 32 1.10 -7.36 -15.82
CA ILE A 32 0.62 -7.87 -17.10
C ILE A 32 1.03 -9.34 -17.28
N SER A 33 2.25 -9.71 -16.87
CA SER A 33 2.70 -11.11 -16.97
C SER A 33 2.02 -12.04 -15.95
N THR A 34 1.82 -11.61 -14.71
CA THR A 34 1.15 -12.41 -13.68
C THR A 34 -0.36 -12.51 -13.94
N GLN A 35 -1.02 -11.43 -14.36
CA GLN A 35 -2.43 -11.48 -14.74
C GLN A 35 -2.65 -12.36 -15.97
N GLY A 36 -1.75 -12.29 -16.96
CA GLY A 36 -1.81 -13.17 -18.12
C GLY A 36 -1.71 -14.65 -17.75
N GLN A 37 -0.84 -15.01 -16.81
CA GLN A 37 -0.73 -16.39 -16.28
C GLN A 37 -2.00 -16.80 -15.52
N SER A 38 -2.57 -15.89 -14.73
CA SER A 38 -3.82 -16.11 -14.00
C SER A 38 -4.99 -16.33 -14.97
N ASP A 39 -5.10 -15.50 -16.01
CA ASP A 39 -6.14 -15.62 -17.03
C ASP A 39 -6.03 -16.95 -17.81
N GLU A 40 -4.82 -17.39 -18.17
CA GLU A 40 -4.60 -18.69 -18.81
C GLU A 40 -4.95 -19.88 -17.90
N ARG A 41 -4.61 -19.79 -16.61
CA ARG A 41 -4.93 -20.82 -15.61
C ARG A 41 -6.44 -20.98 -15.47
N VAL A 42 -7.18 -19.87 -15.27
CA VAL A 42 -8.63 -19.87 -15.16
C VAL A 42 -9.30 -20.40 -16.44
N LYS A 43 -8.81 -19.97 -17.61
CA LYS A 43 -9.30 -20.43 -18.92
C LYS A 43 -9.10 -21.92 -19.12
N SER A 44 -7.94 -22.47 -18.72
CA SER A 44 -7.66 -23.92 -18.85
C SER A 44 -8.62 -24.78 -18.02
N LEU A 45 -9.22 -24.21 -16.98
CA LEU A 45 -10.20 -24.85 -16.10
C LEU A 45 -11.66 -24.53 -16.49
N ASN A 46 -11.88 -23.82 -17.60
CA ASN A 46 -13.21 -23.32 -18.03
C ASN A 46 -13.95 -22.47 -16.98
N LEU A 47 -13.19 -21.71 -16.20
CA LEU A 47 -13.69 -20.80 -15.16
C LEU A 47 -13.59 -19.32 -15.56
N ASP A 48 -13.30 -19.03 -16.83
CA ASP A 48 -13.07 -17.68 -17.37
C ASP A 48 -14.32 -16.96 -17.85
N LYS A 49 -15.44 -17.69 -18.03
CA LYS A 49 -16.67 -17.16 -18.60
C LYS A 49 -17.79 -17.14 -17.59
N PRO A 50 -18.32 -15.96 -17.22
CA PRO A 50 -19.51 -15.87 -16.38
C PRO A 50 -20.74 -16.34 -17.13
N SER A 51 -21.69 -16.92 -16.40
CA SER A 51 -23.00 -17.35 -16.95
C SER A 51 -23.94 -16.17 -17.23
N GLU A 52 -23.71 -15.03 -16.56
CA GLU A 52 -24.47 -13.79 -16.71
C GLU A 52 -23.53 -12.60 -16.86
N ASP A 53 -23.98 -11.52 -17.49
CA ASP A 53 -23.26 -10.27 -17.56
C ASP A 53 -23.94 -9.21 -16.69
N ALA A 54 -23.32 -8.93 -15.55
CA ALA A 54 -23.68 -7.85 -14.63
C ALA A 54 -22.52 -6.85 -14.44
N SER A 55 -21.58 -6.82 -15.39
CA SER A 55 -20.36 -5.99 -15.33
C SER A 55 -20.66 -4.48 -15.27
N TYR A 56 -21.88 -4.07 -15.65
CA TYR A 56 -22.38 -2.70 -15.49
C TYR A 56 -22.38 -2.22 -14.02
N ILE A 57 -22.27 -3.15 -13.05
CA ILE A 57 -22.15 -2.83 -11.62
C ILE A 57 -20.80 -2.17 -11.33
N LEU A 58 -19.72 -2.63 -12.00
CA LEU A 58 -18.36 -2.14 -11.86
C LEU A 58 -18.01 -1.10 -12.95
N ASP A 59 -18.90 -0.15 -13.15
CA ASP A 59 -18.75 0.89 -14.17
C ASP A 59 -17.74 1.96 -13.74
N THR A 60 -16.54 1.90 -14.31
CA THR A 60 -15.46 2.87 -14.05
C THR A 60 -15.80 4.29 -14.48
N SER A 61 -16.77 4.49 -15.40
CA SER A 61 -17.20 5.82 -15.82
C SER A 61 -17.89 6.62 -14.71
N LYS A 62 -18.36 5.94 -13.67
CA LYS A 62 -18.97 6.54 -12.47
C LYS A 62 -17.95 7.01 -11.44
N LEU A 63 -16.69 6.62 -11.60
CA LEU A 63 -15.61 7.02 -10.69
C LEU A 63 -15.11 8.42 -11.07
N THR A 64 -14.78 9.19 -10.04
CA THR A 64 -14.23 10.52 -10.18
C THR A 64 -12.78 10.52 -9.77
N PHE A 65 -11.89 10.81 -10.72
CA PHE A 65 -10.45 10.91 -10.45
C PHE A 65 -10.01 12.38 -10.48
N PRO A 66 -9.20 12.82 -9.52
CA PRO A 66 -8.53 14.10 -9.62
C PRO A 66 -7.70 14.16 -10.91
N LYS A 67 -7.68 15.33 -11.57
CA LYS A 67 -6.79 15.54 -12.71
C LYS A 67 -5.36 15.61 -12.19
N THR A 68 -4.67 14.49 -12.20
CA THR A 68 -3.23 14.45 -11.93
C THR A 68 -2.48 14.92 -13.17
N LYS A 69 -1.52 15.83 -12.99
CA LYS A 69 -0.51 16.04 -14.02
C LYS A 69 0.34 14.77 -14.03
N ARG A 70 0.42 14.06 -15.16
CA ARG A 70 1.45 13.04 -15.35
C ARG A 70 2.80 13.70 -15.03
N GLU A 71 3.49 13.22 -14.01
CA GLU A 71 4.89 13.55 -13.83
C GLU A 71 5.60 13.00 -15.06
N THR A 72 6.24 13.92 -15.83
CA THR A 72 7.07 13.56 -16.97
C THR A 72 8.29 12.79 -16.48
N GLU A 73 9.01 12.10 -17.36
CA GLU A 73 10.14 11.17 -17.13
C GLU A 73 11.26 11.62 -16.18
N ASN A 74 11.24 12.86 -15.67
CA ASN A 74 12.22 13.46 -14.76
C ASN A 74 11.72 13.60 -13.33
N VAL A 75 11.32 12.49 -12.70
CA VAL A 75 10.89 12.49 -11.30
C VAL A 75 12.10 12.74 -10.39
N ASP A 76 11.98 13.75 -9.52
CA ASP A 76 12.93 14.03 -8.45
C ASP A 76 12.69 13.08 -7.27
N TYR A 77 13.53 12.07 -7.11
CA TYR A 77 13.50 11.16 -5.95
C TYR A 77 14.31 11.76 -4.81
N LYS A 78 13.65 12.46 -3.90
CA LYS A 78 14.26 13.11 -2.74
C LYS A 78 13.55 12.77 -1.44
N ALA A 79 14.20 13.06 -0.32
CA ALA A 79 13.61 12.96 1.00
C ALA A 79 12.35 13.82 1.14
N ASP A 80 11.34 13.30 1.83
CA ASP A 80 10.06 13.96 2.05
C ASP A 80 10.02 14.57 3.45
N PRO A 81 10.05 15.91 3.58
CA PRO A 81 10.08 16.56 4.89
C PRO A 81 8.82 16.33 5.73
N GLU A 82 7.72 15.84 5.13
CA GLU A 82 6.50 15.52 5.88
C GLU A 82 6.59 14.18 6.63
N THR A 83 7.34 13.21 6.07
CA THR A 83 7.42 11.84 6.61
C THR A 83 8.81 11.44 7.07
N ASP A 84 9.84 12.20 6.64
CA ASP A 84 11.23 11.84 6.92
C ASP A 84 11.87 12.88 7.84
N TRP A 85 12.69 12.41 8.78
CA TRP A 85 13.70 13.23 9.40
C TRP A 85 14.93 13.23 8.49
N ILE A 86 15.36 14.43 8.07
CA ILE A 86 16.35 14.59 7.02
C ILE A 86 17.64 15.12 7.60
N ILE A 87 18.74 14.44 7.27
CA ILE A 87 20.10 14.85 7.60
C ILE A 87 20.85 15.07 6.29
N ASN A 88 21.39 16.28 6.09
CA ASN A 88 22.29 16.56 4.98
C ASN A 88 23.73 16.18 5.35
N LEU A 89 24.43 15.53 4.43
CA LEU A 89 25.88 15.46 4.45
C LEU A 89 26.45 16.51 3.51
N VAL A 90 27.39 17.29 4.02
CA VAL A 90 28.03 18.39 3.31
C VAL A 90 29.54 18.17 3.26
N GLN A 91 30.15 18.30 2.07
CA GLN A 91 31.58 18.34 1.88
C GLN A 91 32.13 19.71 2.32
N VAL A 92 33.03 19.73 3.29
CA VAL A 92 33.59 21.02 3.81
C VAL A 92 34.32 21.77 2.73
N ASN A 93 34.95 21.10 1.75
CA ASN A 93 35.74 21.70 0.68
C ASN A 93 34.93 21.91 -0.61
N GLY A 94 33.62 21.75 -0.60
CA GLY A 94 32.77 21.90 -1.80
C GLY A 94 32.99 20.82 -2.87
N GLN A 95 33.68 19.73 -2.54
CA GLN A 95 33.88 18.59 -3.45
C GLN A 95 32.62 17.79 -3.67
N THR A 96 32.64 16.91 -4.64
CA THR A 96 31.55 15.97 -4.91
C THR A 96 31.72 14.69 -4.09
N PHE A 97 30.60 13.97 -3.87
CA PHE A 97 30.61 12.65 -3.28
C PHE A 97 30.73 11.59 -4.37
N ASP A 98 31.61 10.61 -4.16
CA ASP A 98 31.71 9.43 -5.01
C ASP A 98 30.79 8.32 -4.49
N LYS A 99 30.04 7.65 -5.38
CA LYS A 99 29.10 6.59 -5.02
C LYS A 99 29.78 5.42 -4.30
N LYS A 100 30.97 5.00 -4.76
CA LYS A 100 31.70 3.88 -4.14
C LYS A 100 32.15 4.17 -2.71
N ASP A 101 32.46 5.43 -2.41
CA ASP A 101 32.81 5.81 -1.06
C ASP A 101 31.57 5.93 -0.15
N LEU A 102 30.42 6.34 -0.72
CA LEU A 102 29.14 6.29 -0.02
C LEU A 102 28.69 4.84 0.26
N GLU A 103 28.93 3.89 -0.66
CA GLU A 103 28.66 2.46 -0.46
C GLU A 103 29.46 1.85 0.70
N LYS A 104 30.71 2.31 0.88
CA LYS A 104 31.53 1.90 2.04
C LYS A 104 31.06 2.54 3.34
N LEU A 105 30.52 3.76 3.27
CA LEU A 105 30.02 4.51 4.43
C LEU A 105 28.69 3.95 4.93
N PHE A 106 27.77 3.66 4.00
CA PHE A 106 26.44 3.12 4.25
C PHE A 106 26.35 1.64 3.88
N ASP A 107 27.21 0.85 4.52
CA ASP A 107 27.37 -0.57 4.29
C ASP A 107 26.17 -1.41 4.82
N LYS A 108 26.32 -2.72 4.78
CA LYS A 108 25.30 -3.64 5.27
C LYS A 108 24.99 -3.44 6.78
N ASP A 109 26.01 -3.15 7.59
CA ASP A 109 25.86 -2.95 9.04
C ASP A 109 25.06 -1.67 9.31
N TRP A 110 25.34 -0.60 8.57
CA TRP A 110 24.52 0.61 8.64
C TRP A 110 23.05 0.29 8.25
N ASN A 111 22.82 -0.30 7.08
CA ASN A 111 21.47 -0.57 6.58
C ASN A 111 20.66 -1.47 7.51
N THR A 112 21.31 -2.40 8.22
CA THR A 112 20.65 -3.29 9.18
C THR A 112 20.25 -2.58 10.48
N ASN A 113 21.15 -1.74 11.03
CA ASN A 113 20.97 -1.14 12.35
C ASN A 113 20.36 0.27 12.31
N PHE A 114 20.55 0.97 11.19
CA PHE A 114 20.14 2.36 10.96
C PHE A 114 19.39 2.50 9.62
N PRO A 115 18.24 1.81 9.44
CA PRO A 115 17.51 1.83 8.17
C PRO A 115 17.15 3.25 7.77
N SER A 116 17.63 3.64 6.59
CA SER A 116 17.46 4.98 6.02
C SER A 116 17.53 4.91 4.50
N THR A 117 16.95 5.90 3.85
CA THR A 117 17.08 6.07 2.39
C THR A 117 18.10 7.16 2.10
N ILE A 118 19.07 6.86 1.24
CA ILE A 118 20.12 7.82 0.87
C ILE A 118 19.79 8.39 -0.51
N PHE A 119 19.57 9.70 -0.55
CA PHE A 119 19.32 10.44 -1.78
C PHE A 119 20.53 11.30 -2.12
N GLY A 120 20.84 11.40 -3.41
CA GLY A 120 21.90 12.23 -3.95
C GLY A 120 21.42 13.16 -5.06
N PHE A 121 21.86 14.42 -5.05
CA PHE A 121 21.64 15.33 -6.17
C PHE A 121 22.82 15.25 -7.14
N SER A 122 22.54 14.77 -8.36
CA SER A 122 23.53 14.67 -9.42
C SER A 122 23.78 16.05 -10.06
N PRO A 123 25.04 16.52 -10.12
CA PRO A 123 25.35 17.74 -10.83
C PRO A 123 25.21 17.59 -12.35
N VAL A 124 25.30 16.35 -12.87
CA VAL A 124 25.18 16.04 -14.30
C VAL A 124 23.74 16.03 -14.75
N ASP A 125 22.90 15.20 -14.06
CA ASP A 125 21.48 15.04 -14.42
C ASP A 125 20.60 16.17 -13.85
N LYS A 126 21.16 17.00 -12.96
CA LYS A 126 20.46 18.10 -12.26
C LYS A 126 19.19 17.67 -11.54
N ARG A 127 19.18 16.44 -10.99
CA ARG A 127 18.05 15.86 -10.28
C ARG A 127 18.49 15.05 -9.06
N TRP A 128 17.54 14.83 -8.15
CA TRP A 128 17.69 13.91 -7.03
C TRP A 128 17.41 12.47 -7.46
N THR A 129 18.21 11.53 -6.98
CA THR A 129 18.04 10.09 -7.20
C THR A 129 18.32 9.31 -5.92
N TYR A 130 17.93 8.04 -5.89
CA TYR A 130 18.42 7.08 -4.89
C TYR A 130 19.89 6.78 -5.19
N VAL A 131 20.78 6.93 -4.21
CA VAL A 131 22.23 6.72 -4.42
C VAL A 131 22.56 5.28 -4.79
N PHE A 132 21.85 4.30 -4.21
CA PHE A 132 22.16 2.88 -4.36
C PHE A 132 21.25 2.11 -5.33
N ALA A 133 20.49 2.81 -6.17
CA ALA A 133 19.74 2.20 -7.24
C ALA A 133 20.63 1.81 -8.43
N GLY A 134 20.15 0.90 -9.29
CA GLY A 134 20.81 0.60 -10.56
C GLY A 134 20.65 1.73 -11.58
N GLY A 135 21.68 1.97 -12.40
CA GLY A 135 21.63 2.96 -13.47
C GLY A 135 21.62 4.42 -13.02
N VAL A 136 22.02 4.70 -11.79
CA VAL A 136 22.12 6.06 -11.23
C VAL A 136 23.54 6.63 -11.39
N PRO A 137 23.72 7.97 -11.29
CA PRO A 137 25.03 8.62 -11.36
C PRO A 137 26.01 8.11 -10.32
N ASP A 138 27.31 8.22 -10.65
CA ASP A 138 28.39 7.87 -9.73
C ASP A 138 28.84 9.05 -8.85
N ILE A 139 28.42 10.29 -9.20
CA ILE A 139 28.89 11.53 -8.55
C ILE A 139 27.69 12.37 -8.11
N TYR A 140 27.77 12.87 -6.88
CA TYR A 140 26.75 13.73 -6.26
C TYR A 140 27.39 14.96 -5.62
N ASN A 141 26.68 16.09 -5.62
CA ASN A 141 27.12 17.30 -4.92
C ASN A 141 26.35 17.57 -3.65
N LYS A 142 25.21 16.89 -3.42
CA LYS A 142 24.42 16.93 -2.18
C LYS A 142 23.97 15.54 -1.83
N ILE A 143 24.00 15.19 -0.55
CA ILE A 143 23.49 13.93 -0.01
C ILE A 143 22.48 14.23 1.08
N GLN A 144 21.35 13.53 1.03
CA GLN A 144 20.34 13.51 2.08
C GLN A 144 20.17 12.08 2.61
N ILE A 145 20.23 11.95 3.93
CA ILE A 145 19.86 10.73 4.65
C ILE A 145 18.44 10.94 5.17
N ALA A 146 17.50 10.17 4.68
CA ALA A 146 16.10 10.25 5.06
C ALA A 146 15.73 9.09 5.98
N ILE A 147 15.32 9.39 7.19
CA ILE A 147 14.85 8.44 8.19
C ILE A 147 13.34 8.60 8.30
N ASN A 148 12.57 7.60 7.87
CA ASN A 148 11.12 7.63 8.01
C ASN A 148 10.73 7.63 9.48
N VAL A 149 10.08 8.71 9.93
CA VAL A 149 9.81 8.91 11.36
C VAL A 149 8.57 8.16 11.86
N LYS A 150 7.69 7.69 11.00
CA LYS A 150 6.51 6.91 11.41
C LYS A 150 6.89 5.66 12.21
N GLY A 151 8.01 4.99 11.83
CA GLY A 151 8.54 3.83 12.54
C GLY A 151 9.39 4.15 13.79
N VAL A 152 9.53 5.45 14.12
CA VAL A 152 10.35 5.88 15.26
C VAL A 152 9.51 6.04 16.53
N TYR A 153 8.24 6.44 16.39
CA TYR A 153 7.35 6.68 17.53
C TYR A 153 6.29 5.59 17.62
N ASN A 154 6.35 4.79 18.66
CA ASN A 154 5.30 3.83 19.02
C ASN A 154 5.43 3.45 20.48
N GLU A 155 4.74 4.18 21.37
CA GLU A 155 4.77 3.95 22.82
C GLU A 155 4.19 2.58 23.23
N GLU A 156 3.33 1.99 22.38
CA GLU A 156 2.76 0.66 22.62
C GLU A 156 3.72 -0.48 22.23
N ASN A 157 4.80 -0.16 21.51
CA ASN A 157 5.80 -1.15 21.12
C ASN A 157 6.78 -1.37 22.29
N PRO A 158 6.92 -2.61 22.82
CA PRO A 158 7.84 -2.91 23.90
C PRO A 158 9.32 -2.64 23.55
N ASN A 159 9.63 -2.51 22.25
CA ASN A 159 10.95 -2.14 21.75
C ASN A 159 11.07 -0.65 21.39
N TYR A 160 10.11 0.16 21.80
CA TYR A 160 10.18 1.61 21.58
C TYR A 160 11.40 2.20 22.31
N ASP A 161 12.21 2.91 21.54
CA ASP A 161 13.39 3.57 22.05
C ASP A 161 13.32 5.09 21.78
N PRO A 162 13.08 5.89 22.83
CA PRO A 162 12.97 7.35 22.68
C PRO A 162 14.29 8.00 22.20
N LYS A 163 15.44 7.31 22.36
CA LYS A 163 16.75 7.79 21.92
C LYS A 163 17.18 7.25 20.55
N LYS A 164 16.26 6.66 19.81
CA LYS A 164 16.60 6.05 18.52
C LYS A 164 17.24 7.06 17.55
N LEU A 165 16.70 8.27 17.45
CA LEU A 165 17.24 9.31 16.56
C LEU A 165 18.61 9.85 17.04
N ASP A 166 18.84 9.96 18.36
CA ASP A 166 20.15 10.33 18.90
C ASP A 166 21.22 9.32 18.48
N ARG A 167 20.90 8.03 18.47
CA ARG A 167 21.82 6.97 18.03
C ARG A 167 22.18 7.07 16.56
N TYR A 168 21.25 7.51 15.69
CA TYR A 168 21.57 7.80 14.29
C TYR A 168 22.64 8.87 14.18
N VAL A 169 22.52 9.98 14.94
CA VAL A 169 23.52 11.07 14.91
C VAL A 169 24.87 10.57 15.41
N ILE A 170 24.91 9.91 16.57
CA ILE A 170 26.16 9.40 17.15
C ILE A 170 26.87 8.44 16.19
N GLN A 171 26.13 7.51 15.60
CA GLN A 171 26.69 6.57 14.64
C GLN A 171 27.16 7.26 13.36
N LEU A 172 26.36 8.20 12.84
CA LEU A 172 26.73 8.97 11.66
C LEU A 172 27.99 9.77 11.88
N GLU A 173 28.13 10.45 13.03
CA GLU A 173 29.37 11.16 13.43
C GLU A 173 30.60 10.24 13.52
N SER A 174 30.37 8.97 13.87
CA SER A 174 31.43 7.96 13.91
C SER A 174 31.86 7.53 12.51
N ILE A 175 30.91 7.21 11.63
CA ILE A 175 31.23 6.65 10.31
C ILE A 175 31.76 7.69 9.33
N ILE A 176 31.29 8.96 9.38
CA ILE A 176 31.74 10.01 8.46
C ILE A 176 33.25 10.32 8.61
N LYS A 177 33.86 9.99 9.76
CA LYS A 177 35.31 10.09 9.97
C LYS A 177 36.12 9.16 9.05
N LYS A 178 35.48 8.10 8.54
CA LYS A 178 36.09 7.13 7.61
C LYS A 178 36.03 7.60 6.15
N TYR A 179 35.26 8.67 5.86
CA TYR A 179 35.15 9.20 4.51
C TYR A 179 36.48 9.89 4.07
N PRO A 180 36.90 9.77 2.79
CA PRO A 180 38.20 10.32 2.33
C PRO A 180 38.39 11.80 2.57
N THR A 181 37.28 12.55 2.62
CA THR A 181 37.32 14.01 2.83
C THR A 181 36.51 14.39 4.07
N LYS A 182 36.69 15.59 4.58
CA LYS A 182 35.99 16.08 5.77
C LYS A 182 34.53 16.38 5.46
N LEU A 183 33.64 15.65 6.14
CA LEU A 183 32.20 15.84 6.07
C LEU A 183 31.66 16.60 7.28
N LYS A 184 30.56 17.31 7.06
CA LYS A 184 29.72 17.95 8.10
C LYS A 184 28.30 17.39 8.03
N ILE A 185 27.70 17.17 9.21
CA ILE A 185 26.30 16.79 9.38
C ILE A 185 25.49 18.05 9.61
N GLU A 186 24.40 18.22 8.85
CA GLU A 186 23.43 19.29 9.04
C GLU A 186 22.04 18.70 9.14
N GLN A 187 21.46 18.74 10.35
CA GLN A 187 20.08 18.34 10.58
C GLN A 187 19.15 19.47 10.07
N ILE A 188 18.17 19.12 9.22
CA ILE A 188 17.19 20.09 8.71
C ILE A 188 16.23 20.53 9.81
N GLU A 189 15.91 19.61 10.74
CA GLU A 189 15.09 19.88 11.90
C GLU A 189 15.66 19.20 13.16
N THR A 190 15.29 19.71 14.32
CA THR A 190 15.70 19.11 15.59
C THR A 190 15.05 17.75 15.82
N ILE A 191 15.71 16.88 16.59
CA ILE A 191 15.17 15.57 17.00
C ILE A 191 13.80 15.73 17.65
N SER A 192 13.61 16.73 18.50
CA SER A 192 12.32 16.99 19.16
C SER A 192 11.20 17.26 18.15
N LYS A 193 11.47 18.03 17.09
CA LYS A 193 10.50 18.26 16.00
C LYS A 193 10.21 16.98 15.23
N ALA A 194 11.23 16.17 14.94
CA ALA A 194 11.07 14.89 14.27
C ALA A 194 10.20 13.90 15.08
N ILE A 195 10.39 13.85 16.40
CA ILE A 195 9.55 13.07 17.31
C ILE A 195 8.11 13.58 17.32
N GLY A 196 7.90 14.90 17.40
CA GLY A 196 6.56 15.49 17.32
C GLY A 196 5.85 15.17 16.01
N LYS A 197 6.58 15.21 14.88
CA LYS A 197 6.10 14.77 13.56
C LYS A 197 5.75 13.29 13.55
N ALA A 198 6.61 12.42 14.10
CA ALA A 198 6.36 10.99 14.21
C ALA A 198 5.06 10.69 14.97
N LYS A 199 4.88 11.34 16.12
CA LYS A 199 3.65 11.22 16.93
C LYS A 199 2.41 11.59 16.13
N ASN A 200 2.41 12.75 15.49
CA ASN A 200 1.28 13.21 14.67
C ASN A 200 0.98 12.23 13.51
N LEU A 201 2.00 11.68 12.85
CA LEU A 201 1.81 10.69 11.77
C LEU A 201 1.19 9.39 12.28
N VAL A 202 1.59 8.93 13.47
CA VAL A 202 1.01 7.73 14.11
C VAL A 202 -0.44 8.00 14.52
N GLU A 203 -0.74 9.16 15.10
CA GLU A 203 -2.11 9.56 15.45
C GLU A 203 -3.02 9.58 14.21
N LEU A 204 -2.57 10.23 13.11
CA LEU A 204 -3.30 10.25 11.84
C LEU A 204 -3.48 8.84 11.25
N TYR A 205 -2.46 8.00 11.34
CA TYR A 205 -2.56 6.61 10.89
C TYR A 205 -3.61 5.83 11.69
N ASN A 206 -3.58 5.92 13.01
CA ASN A 206 -4.54 5.21 13.87
C ASN A 206 -5.98 5.71 13.65
N GLU A 207 -6.15 7.00 13.39
CA GLU A 207 -7.46 7.60 13.12
C GLU A 207 -8.00 7.16 11.75
N PHE A 208 -7.19 7.20 10.69
CA PHE A 208 -7.64 7.12 9.31
C PHE A 208 -7.28 5.83 8.56
N ASN A 209 -6.41 4.98 9.08
CA ASN A 209 -6.12 3.67 8.45
C ASN A 209 -7.29 2.72 8.70
N LYS A 210 -8.35 2.90 7.95
CA LYS A 210 -9.61 2.15 8.06
C LYS A 210 -9.95 1.53 6.72
N ASP A 211 -10.47 0.30 6.79
CA ASP A 211 -10.98 -0.43 5.64
C ASP A 211 -12.51 -0.37 5.61
N ALA A 212 -13.05 -0.25 4.40
CA ALA A 212 -14.44 -0.53 4.14
C ALA A 212 -14.57 -2.03 3.87
N ILE A 213 -15.34 -2.73 4.69
CA ILE A 213 -15.54 -4.18 4.60
C ILE A 213 -17.03 -4.49 4.63
N ILE A 214 -17.48 -5.33 3.69
CA ILE A 214 -18.82 -5.91 3.65
C ILE A 214 -18.69 -7.42 3.49
N ILE A 215 -19.37 -8.17 4.32
CA ILE A 215 -19.30 -9.64 4.36
C ILE A 215 -20.63 -10.21 3.89
N LEU A 216 -20.60 -11.07 2.88
CA LEU A 216 -21.72 -11.96 2.57
C LEU A 216 -21.46 -13.32 3.21
N LYS A 217 -22.22 -13.68 4.24
CA LYS A 217 -22.02 -14.90 5.03
C LYS A 217 -23.23 -15.83 4.94
N SER A 218 -22.97 -17.12 4.94
CA SER A 218 -24.05 -18.13 4.94
C SER A 218 -23.87 -19.12 6.08
N GLY A 219 -24.98 -19.64 6.60
CA GLY A 219 -24.96 -20.71 7.59
C GLY A 219 -24.55 -22.08 7.02
N LYS A 220 -24.51 -22.21 5.69
CA LYS A 220 -24.00 -23.38 4.96
C LYS A 220 -23.03 -22.90 3.90
N PRO A 221 -22.00 -23.68 3.53
CA PRO A 221 -21.10 -23.30 2.47
C PRO A 221 -21.84 -22.96 1.18
N PHE A 222 -21.44 -21.90 0.49
CA PHE A 222 -21.87 -21.61 -0.86
C PHE A 222 -21.31 -22.69 -1.81
N ASN A 223 -22.02 -22.99 -2.89
CA ASN A 223 -21.41 -23.75 -3.96
C ASN A 223 -20.25 -22.92 -4.56
N GLY A 224 -19.03 -23.45 -4.55
CA GLY A 224 -17.84 -22.71 -4.94
C GLY A 224 -17.88 -22.25 -6.40
N ALA A 225 -18.37 -23.11 -7.32
CA ALA A 225 -18.49 -22.75 -8.73
C ALA A 225 -19.54 -21.62 -8.95
N LEU A 226 -20.65 -21.65 -8.23
CA LEU A 226 -21.66 -20.58 -8.29
C LEU A 226 -21.13 -19.27 -7.66
N ALA A 227 -20.35 -19.35 -6.57
CA ALA A 227 -19.72 -18.18 -5.97
C ALA A 227 -18.69 -17.56 -6.91
N TRP A 228 -17.85 -18.38 -7.53
CA TRP A 228 -16.90 -17.97 -8.56
C TRP A 228 -17.60 -17.27 -9.73
N ASP A 229 -18.62 -17.91 -10.26
CA ASP A 229 -19.40 -17.37 -11.38
C ASP A 229 -20.09 -16.04 -11.03
N ALA A 230 -20.63 -15.91 -9.82
CA ALA A 230 -21.25 -14.66 -9.36
C ALA A 230 -20.24 -13.51 -9.29
N LEU A 231 -19.01 -13.77 -8.83
CA LEU A 231 -17.94 -12.79 -8.77
C LEU A 231 -17.47 -12.37 -10.17
N LEU A 232 -17.31 -13.31 -11.09
CA LEU A 232 -17.00 -13.01 -12.49
C LEU A 232 -18.11 -12.22 -13.16
N SER A 233 -19.38 -12.58 -12.90
CA SER A 233 -20.54 -11.92 -13.54
C SER A 233 -20.61 -10.43 -13.24
N VAL A 234 -20.22 -9.98 -12.04
CA VAL A 234 -20.16 -8.54 -11.70
C VAL A 234 -18.96 -7.83 -12.32
N GLY A 235 -18.04 -8.55 -13.00
CA GLY A 235 -16.89 -7.98 -13.67
C GLY A 235 -15.59 -8.04 -12.86
N LEU A 236 -15.56 -8.75 -11.74
CA LEU A 236 -14.33 -9.01 -10.99
C LEU A 236 -13.43 -9.98 -11.75
N ARG A 237 -12.13 -9.85 -11.59
CA ARG A 237 -11.13 -10.74 -12.18
C ARG A 237 -10.33 -11.41 -11.05
N TRP A 238 -10.15 -12.71 -11.19
CA TRP A 238 -9.26 -13.46 -10.30
C TRP A 238 -7.79 -13.24 -10.71
N GLY A 239 -6.90 -13.10 -9.74
CA GLY A 239 -5.49 -12.84 -10.03
C GLY A 239 -4.63 -12.73 -8.78
N ASP A 240 -3.96 -11.63 -8.60
CA ASP A 240 -2.96 -11.38 -7.58
C ASP A 240 -3.39 -11.84 -6.18
N GLY A 241 -2.52 -12.63 -5.51
CA GLY A 241 -2.83 -13.22 -4.20
C GLY A 241 -3.96 -14.26 -4.20
N ASP A 242 -4.32 -14.81 -5.37
CA ASP A 242 -5.43 -15.75 -5.55
C ASP A 242 -6.79 -15.18 -5.08
N LEU A 243 -6.97 -13.86 -5.23
CA LEU A 243 -8.18 -13.11 -4.88
C LEU A 243 -8.92 -12.63 -6.13
N PHE A 244 -10.17 -12.20 -5.95
CA PHE A 244 -10.88 -11.43 -6.96
C PHE A 244 -10.68 -9.95 -6.77
N HIS A 245 -10.52 -9.21 -7.88
CA HIS A 245 -10.24 -7.77 -7.86
C HIS A 245 -11.09 -6.99 -8.85
N TRP A 246 -11.46 -5.77 -8.47
CA TRP A 246 -11.78 -4.71 -9.41
C TRP A 246 -10.53 -3.84 -9.60
N THR A 247 -9.84 -4.04 -10.71
CA THR A 247 -8.54 -3.39 -10.99
C THR A 247 -8.71 -1.92 -11.33
N ASN A 248 -7.85 -1.08 -10.77
CA ASN A 248 -7.74 0.33 -11.11
C ASN A 248 -6.69 0.52 -12.21
N ASN A 249 -7.14 0.91 -13.40
CA ASN A 249 -6.27 1.17 -14.54
C ASN A 249 -5.81 2.64 -14.62
N GLN A 250 -6.09 3.44 -13.58
CA GLN A 250 -5.70 4.85 -13.53
C GLN A 250 -4.40 5.05 -12.73
N ASP A 251 -3.74 6.18 -12.97
CA ASP A 251 -2.52 6.57 -12.25
C ASP A 251 -2.76 7.14 -10.85
N TYR A 252 -3.99 7.15 -10.37
CA TYR A 252 -4.38 7.70 -9.08
C TYR A 252 -5.05 6.65 -8.20
N GLY A 253 -4.69 6.62 -6.93
CA GLY A 253 -5.19 5.65 -5.96
C GLY A 253 -4.46 4.31 -5.99
N HIS A 254 -4.97 3.37 -5.23
CA HIS A 254 -4.45 2.00 -5.16
C HIS A 254 -4.72 1.25 -6.47
N ASP A 255 -3.89 0.28 -6.81
CA ASP A 255 -4.00 -0.53 -8.04
C ASP A 255 -5.28 -1.37 -8.11
N GLN A 256 -5.92 -1.61 -6.97
CA GLN A 256 -7.21 -2.30 -6.86
C GLN A 256 -8.25 -1.36 -6.24
N HIS A 257 -9.41 -1.21 -6.89
CA HIS A 257 -10.53 -0.47 -6.31
C HIS A 257 -11.07 -1.19 -5.07
N PHE A 258 -11.29 -2.50 -5.17
CA PHE A 258 -11.54 -3.40 -4.04
C PHE A 258 -11.17 -4.83 -4.40
N SER A 259 -11.06 -5.67 -3.35
CA SER A 259 -10.77 -7.10 -3.48
C SER A 259 -11.83 -7.93 -2.78
N VAL A 260 -11.90 -9.22 -3.17
CA VAL A 260 -12.79 -10.20 -2.53
C VAL A 260 -11.97 -11.41 -2.14
N TRP A 261 -12.14 -11.85 -0.89
CA TRP A 261 -11.54 -13.05 -0.30
C TRP A 261 -12.55 -13.82 0.55
N THR A 262 -12.14 -14.84 1.25
CA THR A 262 -12.97 -15.66 2.12
C THR A 262 -12.22 -16.02 3.40
N THR A 263 -12.92 -16.36 4.48
CA THR A 263 -12.30 -16.96 5.68
C THR A 263 -12.16 -18.48 5.58
N THR A 264 -12.79 -19.09 4.57
CA THR A 264 -12.64 -20.53 4.30
C THR A 264 -11.19 -20.84 3.93
N ASP A 265 -10.58 -21.84 4.59
CA ASP A 265 -9.20 -22.25 4.33
C ASP A 265 -8.96 -22.52 2.84
N PRO A 266 -7.93 -21.96 2.22
CA PRO A 266 -6.77 -21.25 2.78
C PRO A 266 -6.93 -19.72 2.93
N GLY A 267 -8.12 -19.15 2.77
CA GLY A 267 -8.37 -17.72 2.89
C GLY A 267 -8.43 -16.98 1.55
N TYR A 268 -8.24 -17.70 0.45
CA TYR A 268 -8.25 -17.20 -0.93
C TYR A 268 -8.86 -18.26 -1.86
N PHE A 269 -9.00 -17.98 -3.15
CA PHE A 269 -9.72 -18.85 -4.07
C PHE A 269 -8.75 -19.66 -4.93
N LEU A 270 -8.77 -20.99 -4.80
CA LEU A 270 -8.01 -21.91 -5.64
C LEU A 270 -8.90 -22.41 -6.78
N PRO A 271 -8.67 -22.02 -8.05
CA PRO A 271 -9.54 -22.37 -9.16
C PRO A 271 -9.65 -23.89 -9.39
N GLU A 272 -8.59 -24.67 -9.13
CA GLU A 272 -8.63 -26.14 -9.23
C GLU A 272 -9.57 -26.75 -8.17
N ASN A 273 -9.54 -26.21 -6.96
CA ASN A 273 -10.40 -26.68 -5.88
C ASN A 273 -11.88 -26.24 -6.09
N ILE A 274 -12.08 -25.06 -6.68
CA ILE A 274 -13.41 -24.61 -7.11
C ILE A 274 -13.94 -25.55 -8.21
N GLN A 275 -13.15 -25.80 -9.25
CA GLN A 275 -13.54 -26.66 -10.37
C GLN A 275 -13.83 -28.10 -9.92
N SER A 276 -13.03 -28.66 -9.02
CA SER A 276 -13.23 -30.01 -8.47
C SER A 276 -14.33 -30.11 -7.41
N GLY A 277 -14.94 -28.96 -6.99
CA GLY A 277 -15.95 -28.91 -5.93
C GLY A 277 -15.42 -29.10 -4.51
N GLN A 278 -14.10 -29.08 -4.34
CA GLN A 278 -13.44 -29.23 -3.03
C GLN A 278 -13.47 -27.92 -2.20
N MET A 279 -13.58 -26.77 -2.86
CA MET A 279 -13.67 -25.48 -2.20
C MET A 279 -15.09 -24.90 -2.29
N ASN A 280 -15.73 -24.77 -1.14
CA ASN A 280 -17.07 -24.21 -0.97
C ASN A 280 -17.01 -23.15 0.14
N PRO A 281 -16.86 -21.85 -0.18
CA PRO A 281 -16.67 -20.80 0.80
C PRO A 281 -17.93 -20.59 1.68
N THR A 282 -17.74 -20.32 2.97
CA THR A 282 -18.81 -19.99 3.91
C THR A 282 -19.14 -18.50 3.90
N ASP A 283 -18.24 -17.70 3.39
CA ASP A 283 -18.37 -16.25 3.25
C ASP A 283 -17.63 -15.72 2.02
N LEU A 284 -18.04 -14.54 1.59
CA LEU A 284 -17.33 -13.70 0.64
C LEU A 284 -17.12 -12.35 1.30
N ILE A 285 -15.86 -11.93 1.46
CA ILE A 285 -15.49 -10.68 2.11
C ILE A 285 -15.04 -9.70 1.05
N PHE A 286 -15.74 -8.58 0.94
CA PHE A 286 -15.44 -7.49 0.01
C PHE A 286 -14.80 -6.35 0.79
N GLY A 287 -13.68 -5.82 0.32
CA GLY A 287 -13.01 -4.77 1.06
C GLY A 287 -11.98 -3.96 0.27
N PHE A 288 -11.77 -2.72 0.76
CA PHE A 288 -10.71 -1.83 0.30
C PHE A 288 -10.27 -0.87 1.40
N SER A 289 -9.06 -0.36 1.30
CA SER A 289 -8.54 0.67 2.21
C SER A 289 -9.08 2.05 1.81
N ILE A 290 -9.85 2.67 2.70
CA ILE A 290 -10.52 3.96 2.47
C ILE A 290 -9.50 5.05 2.09
N PRO A 291 -8.40 5.26 2.85
CA PRO A 291 -7.43 6.32 2.53
C PRO A 291 -6.68 6.07 1.21
N ARG A 292 -6.58 4.82 0.78
CA ARG A 292 -5.84 4.47 -0.45
C ARG A 292 -6.72 4.46 -1.70
N SER A 293 -8.04 4.52 -1.54
CA SER A 293 -8.98 4.47 -2.65
C SER A 293 -9.01 5.79 -3.43
N ALA A 294 -9.02 5.70 -4.74
CA ALA A 294 -9.12 6.87 -5.63
C ALA A 294 -10.45 7.63 -5.51
N ASP A 295 -11.54 6.90 -5.28
CA ASP A 295 -12.88 7.43 -5.11
C ASP A 295 -13.66 6.53 -4.14
N PRO A 296 -13.38 6.63 -2.82
CA PRO A 296 -13.91 5.69 -1.85
C PRO A 296 -15.44 5.66 -1.78
N LYS A 297 -16.12 6.77 -2.07
CA LYS A 297 -17.60 6.83 -2.09
C LYS A 297 -18.19 5.99 -3.22
N ASN A 298 -17.74 6.19 -4.44
CA ASN A 298 -18.30 5.48 -5.60
C ASN A 298 -17.80 4.03 -5.66
N VAL A 299 -16.56 3.76 -5.23
CA VAL A 299 -16.03 2.40 -5.05
C VAL A 299 -16.86 1.62 -4.04
N TYR A 300 -17.19 2.23 -2.89
CA TYR A 300 -18.07 1.59 -1.89
C TYR A 300 -19.46 1.29 -2.44
N THR A 301 -20.03 2.20 -3.21
CA THR A 301 -21.35 1.99 -3.85
C THR A 301 -21.31 0.81 -4.82
N ALA A 302 -20.27 0.71 -5.66
CA ALA A 302 -20.10 -0.40 -6.58
C ALA A 302 -19.88 -1.72 -5.83
N MET A 303 -19.05 -1.71 -4.77
CA MET A 303 -18.82 -2.87 -3.90
C MET A 303 -20.12 -3.35 -3.25
N LEU A 304 -20.92 -2.46 -2.66
CA LEU A 304 -22.21 -2.82 -2.06
C LEU A 304 -23.19 -3.42 -3.08
N ASN A 305 -23.24 -2.86 -4.29
CA ASN A 305 -24.09 -3.42 -5.36
C ASN A 305 -23.60 -4.80 -5.81
N SER A 306 -22.29 -5.04 -5.82
CA SER A 306 -21.70 -6.36 -6.09
C SER A 306 -22.10 -7.38 -5.03
N VAL A 307 -22.03 -6.98 -3.74
CA VAL A 307 -22.47 -7.84 -2.62
C VAL A 307 -23.96 -8.18 -2.73
N LYS A 308 -24.83 -7.18 -3.03
CA LYS A 308 -26.27 -7.38 -3.21
C LYS A 308 -26.57 -8.33 -4.38
N TYR A 309 -25.83 -8.21 -5.48
CA TYR A 309 -25.95 -9.12 -6.61
C TYR A 309 -25.56 -10.56 -6.21
N CYS A 310 -24.41 -10.73 -5.55
CA CYS A 310 -23.98 -12.03 -5.03
C CYS A 310 -25.00 -12.61 -4.04
N GLN A 311 -25.54 -11.79 -3.14
CA GLN A 311 -26.59 -12.24 -2.21
C GLN A 311 -27.83 -12.75 -2.94
N LYS A 312 -28.29 -12.05 -3.99
CA LYS A 312 -29.45 -12.48 -4.78
C LYS A 312 -29.22 -13.85 -5.44
N ARG A 313 -27.99 -14.15 -5.87
CA ARG A 313 -27.65 -15.41 -6.55
C ARG A 313 -27.35 -16.57 -5.59
N LEU A 314 -26.67 -16.27 -4.50
CA LEU A 314 -26.09 -17.29 -3.60
C LEU A 314 -26.90 -17.45 -2.32
N GLY A 315 -27.77 -16.49 -1.97
CA GLY A 315 -28.35 -16.38 -0.65
C GLY A 315 -27.39 -15.79 0.38
N GLY A 316 -27.61 -16.07 1.64
CA GLY A 316 -26.81 -15.59 2.77
C GLY A 316 -27.28 -14.24 3.31
N THR A 317 -26.54 -13.74 4.29
CA THR A 317 -26.81 -12.50 5.01
C THR A 317 -25.66 -11.53 4.83
N ILE A 318 -25.97 -10.26 4.56
CA ILE A 318 -24.96 -9.20 4.49
C ILE A 318 -24.67 -8.71 5.90
N LEU A 319 -23.41 -8.73 6.27
CA LEU A 319 -22.88 -8.30 7.57
C LEU A 319 -21.83 -7.20 7.39
N ASN A 320 -21.64 -6.41 8.42
CA ASN A 320 -20.53 -5.45 8.49
C ASN A 320 -19.23 -6.15 8.95
N LYS A 321 -18.15 -5.38 9.07
CA LYS A 321 -16.81 -5.88 9.50
C LYS A 321 -16.79 -6.54 10.88
N ASP A 322 -17.74 -6.22 11.74
CA ASP A 322 -17.87 -6.76 13.11
C ASP A 322 -18.85 -7.94 13.16
N GLU A 323 -19.20 -8.49 12.00
CA GLU A 323 -20.17 -9.57 11.79
C GLU A 323 -21.59 -9.26 12.33
N GLN A 324 -21.95 -7.97 12.39
CA GLN A 324 -23.30 -7.54 12.75
C GLN A 324 -24.14 -7.33 11.49
N PRO A 325 -25.49 -7.41 11.60
CA PRO A 325 -26.37 -7.12 10.47
C PRO A 325 -26.05 -5.79 9.81
N PHE A 326 -25.82 -5.81 8.51
CA PHE A 326 -25.42 -4.65 7.75
C PHE A 326 -26.50 -3.58 7.72
N GLN A 327 -26.16 -2.37 8.15
CA GLN A 327 -27.04 -1.21 8.18
C GLN A 327 -26.56 -0.17 7.16
N GLU A 328 -27.07 -0.25 5.92
CA GLU A 328 -26.55 0.52 4.78
C GLU A 328 -26.42 2.02 5.07
N GLN A 329 -27.43 2.64 5.66
CA GLN A 329 -27.40 4.08 5.97
C GLN A 329 -26.32 4.44 6.98
N THR A 330 -26.16 3.61 8.02
CA THR A 330 -25.17 3.80 9.09
C THR A 330 -23.75 3.65 8.55
N GLU A 331 -23.50 2.58 7.80
CA GLU A 331 -22.17 2.28 7.24
C GLU A 331 -21.78 3.32 6.17
N THR A 332 -22.71 3.73 5.30
CA THR A 332 -22.47 4.78 4.31
C THR A 332 -22.18 6.12 4.98
N LYS A 333 -22.94 6.49 6.02
CA LYS A 333 -22.69 7.71 6.78
C LYS A 333 -21.31 7.69 7.43
N TYR A 334 -20.93 6.58 8.07
CA TYR A 334 -19.60 6.41 8.67
C TYR A 334 -18.49 6.64 7.63
N LEU A 335 -18.60 6.03 6.45
CA LEU A 335 -17.64 6.20 5.35
C LEU A 335 -17.51 7.69 4.95
N LEU A 336 -18.64 8.37 4.73
CA LEU A 336 -18.65 9.77 4.30
C LEU A 336 -18.06 10.68 5.37
N ASP A 337 -18.45 10.50 6.63
CA ASP A 337 -17.93 11.26 7.77
C ASP A 337 -16.40 11.07 7.92
N LEU A 338 -15.89 9.85 7.66
CA LEU A 338 -14.46 9.56 7.68
C LEU A 338 -13.71 10.28 6.55
N ILE A 339 -14.25 10.22 5.32
CA ILE A 339 -13.69 10.93 4.16
C ILE A 339 -13.62 12.44 4.42
N ASP A 340 -14.68 13.03 4.96
CA ASP A 340 -14.72 14.46 5.27
C ASP A 340 -13.71 14.84 6.35
N LYS A 341 -13.54 14.03 7.39
CA LYS A 341 -12.51 14.22 8.41
C LYS A 341 -11.10 14.13 7.84
N MET A 342 -10.83 13.15 6.95
CA MET A 342 -9.56 13.04 6.25
C MET A 342 -9.25 14.30 5.46
N LYS A 343 -10.20 14.78 4.65
CA LYS A 343 -10.06 16.00 3.84
C LYS A 343 -9.83 17.24 4.72
N ALA A 344 -10.52 17.36 5.84
CA ALA A 344 -10.31 18.45 6.82
C ALA A 344 -8.89 18.44 7.42
N LYS A 345 -8.22 17.28 7.45
CA LYS A 345 -6.81 17.12 7.86
C LYS A 345 -5.83 17.24 6.69
N GLY A 346 -6.30 17.61 5.50
CA GLY A 346 -5.47 17.71 4.29
C GLY A 346 -5.02 16.35 3.72
N ILE A 347 -5.77 15.29 4.03
CA ILE A 347 -5.52 13.93 3.50
C ILE A 347 -6.56 13.67 2.40
N GLU A 348 -6.14 13.79 1.15
CA GLU A 348 -7.00 13.42 0.01
C GLU A 348 -6.86 11.91 -0.24
N PRO A 349 -7.96 11.14 -0.18
CA PRO A 349 -7.93 9.71 -0.46
C PRO A 349 -7.33 9.42 -1.84
N GLY A 350 -6.53 8.35 -1.93
CA GLY A 350 -5.86 7.94 -3.17
C GLY A 350 -4.68 8.80 -3.61
N SER A 351 -4.38 9.91 -2.92
CA SER A 351 -3.20 10.73 -3.23
C SER A 351 -1.90 9.98 -2.93
N ASP A 352 -0.79 10.39 -3.56
CA ASP A 352 0.53 9.83 -3.27
C ASP A 352 0.87 9.89 -1.79
N LYS A 353 0.47 10.97 -1.12
CA LYS A 353 0.62 11.12 0.33
C LYS A 353 -0.19 10.07 1.10
N ALA A 354 -1.43 9.82 0.71
CA ALA A 354 -2.27 8.80 1.32
C ALA A 354 -1.73 7.39 1.03
N LEU A 355 -1.32 7.11 -0.21
CA LEU A 355 -0.71 5.82 -0.58
C LEU A 355 0.61 5.53 0.16
N LYS A 356 1.37 6.58 0.52
CA LYS A 356 2.62 6.47 1.25
C LYS A 356 2.40 6.24 2.75
N ASN A 357 1.36 6.83 3.33
CA ASN A 357 1.14 6.87 4.77
C ASN A 357 0.22 5.77 5.29
N TYR A 358 -0.64 5.23 4.44
CA TYR A 358 -1.65 4.19 4.75
C TYR A 358 -1.49 2.97 3.82
#